data_e28f579b346f416b49c9b6be672f1710
#
_entry.id   e28f579b346f416b49c9b6be672f1710
#
_cell.length_a   1.000
_cell.length_b   1.000
_cell.length_c   1.000
_cell.angle_alpha   90.00
_cell.angle_beta   90.00
_cell.angle_gamma   90.00
#
_symmetry.space_group_name_H-M   'P 1'
#
loop_
_entity.id
_entity.type
_entity.pdbx_description
1 polymer ?
#
loop_
_entity_poly.entity_id
_entity_poly.type
_entity_poly.pdbx_seq_one_letter_code
_entity_poly.pdbx_strand_id
1 'polypeptide(L)'
;MGQRLPHSYYQSEEVLFLAKDLLGKYLMTNISGHLCGGRIVETEAYRAPDDKACHAYNNLRTNRTEVMFASGGVAYIYLCYGIHHLMNIVTGPEDTAHAILIRAIEPTDGLDVMAKRRNLSPDNVKLTRGPGALSKALALKKTYSGTSLVLQDTCIWIEDRDTRYHQEELCTSRRIGIDGSGEAAAYPWRFFVRDSPYVSGHKNCIKGLNH
;
A
#
# COMPACT_ATOMS: atom_id res chain seq x y z
N MET A 1 -14.12 1.09 16.17
CA MET A 1 -13.94 1.11 14.71
C MET A 1 -13.50 2.50 14.33
N GLY A 2 -12.53 2.61 13.45
CA GLY A 2 -12.07 3.88 12.92
C GLY A 2 -13.05 4.50 11.92
N GLN A 3 -12.81 5.74 11.54
CA GLN A 3 -13.55 6.41 10.48
C GLN A 3 -12.97 6.00 9.11
N ARG A 4 -13.79 5.49 8.20
CA ARG A 4 -13.36 5.20 6.83
C ARG A 4 -12.91 6.48 6.13
N LEU A 5 -11.83 6.42 5.36
CA LEU A 5 -11.36 7.56 4.59
C LEU A 5 -12.38 7.91 3.49
N PRO A 6 -12.77 9.18 3.36
CA PRO A 6 -13.72 9.62 2.36
C PRO A 6 -13.12 9.61 0.95
N HIS A 7 -13.96 9.60 -0.08
CA HIS A 7 -13.50 9.64 -1.48
C HIS A 7 -12.58 10.84 -1.76
N SER A 8 -12.89 12.01 -1.19
CA SER A 8 -12.09 13.23 -1.34
C SER A 8 -10.62 13.06 -0.91
N TYR A 9 -10.34 12.16 0.05
CA TYR A 9 -8.97 11.86 0.47
C TYR A 9 -8.13 11.31 -0.70
N TYR A 10 -8.72 10.44 -1.51
CA TYR A 10 -8.02 9.76 -2.61
C TYR A 10 -7.92 10.60 -3.88
N GLN A 11 -8.60 11.76 -3.96
CA GLN A 11 -8.62 12.60 -5.16
C GLN A 11 -7.40 13.50 -5.30
N SER A 12 -6.51 13.56 -4.30
CA SER A 12 -5.30 14.35 -4.36
C SER A 12 -4.28 13.72 -5.33
N GLU A 13 -3.67 14.57 -6.16
CA GLU A 13 -2.54 14.20 -7.03
C GLU A 13 -1.20 14.15 -6.29
N GLU A 14 -1.16 14.62 -5.04
CA GLU A 14 0.03 14.62 -4.19
C GLU A 14 0.36 13.21 -3.68
N VAL A 15 0.67 12.29 -4.59
CA VAL A 15 0.86 10.87 -4.28
C VAL A 15 1.96 10.61 -3.25
N LEU A 16 3.02 11.42 -3.21
CA LEU A 16 4.10 11.29 -2.23
C LEU A 16 3.62 11.68 -0.83
N PHE A 17 2.84 12.76 -0.73
CA PHE A 17 2.21 13.17 0.52
C PHE A 17 1.25 12.09 1.02
N LEU A 18 0.34 11.59 0.17
CA LEU A 18 -0.61 10.54 0.54
C LEU A 18 0.09 9.25 0.96
N ALA A 19 1.16 8.86 0.27
CA ALA A 19 1.92 7.66 0.62
C ALA A 19 2.53 7.75 2.03
N LYS A 20 2.97 8.94 2.44
CA LYS A 20 3.47 9.22 3.77
C LYS A 20 2.33 9.32 4.79
N ASP A 21 1.23 10.01 4.46
CA ASP A 21 0.06 10.19 5.33
C ASP A 21 -0.70 8.89 5.63
N LEU A 22 -0.61 7.89 4.74
CA LEU A 22 -1.17 6.56 4.97
C LEU A 22 -0.47 5.79 6.10
N LEU A 23 0.75 6.15 6.49
CA LEU A 23 1.41 5.55 7.65
C LEU A 23 0.63 5.88 8.92
N GLY A 24 0.25 4.87 9.69
CA GLY A 24 -0.60 5.01 10.87
C GLY A 24 -2.08 4.77 10.61
N LYS A 25 -2.57 4.86 9.37
CA LYS A 25 -3.93 4.44 8.99
C LYS A 25 -4.02 2.91 8.89
N TYR A 26 -5.22 2.37 8.83
CA TYR A 26 -5.45 0.93 8.91
C TYR A 26 -6.02 0.39 7.61
N LEU A 27 -5.30 -0.55 6.99
CA LEU A 27 -5.84 -1.35 5.88
C LEU A 27 -6.66 -2.50 6.45
N MET A 28 -7.94 -2.53 6.08
CA MET A 28 -8.91 -3.51 6.56
C MET A 28 -9.47 -4.34 5.42
N THR A 29 -9.75 -5.60 5.68
CA THR A 29 -10.44 -6.50 4.77
C THR A 29 -11.50 -7.30 5.49
N ASN A 30 -12.65 -7.53 4.84
CA ASN A 30 -13.65 -8.52 5.27
C ASN A 30 -13.92 -9.48 4.12
N ILE A 31 -13.08 -10.50 3.99
CA ILE A 31 -13.11 -11.45 2.87
C ILE A 31 -13.54 -12.81 3.40
N SER A 32 -14.61 -13.37 2.81
CA SER A 32 -15.22 -14.62 3.21
C SER A 32 -15.67 -14.62 4.69
N GLY A 33 -16.19 -13.50 5.18
CA GLY A 33 -16.66 -13.33 6.56
C GLY A 33 -15.56 -13.20 7.60
N HIS A 34 -14.31 -13.06 7.19
CA HIS A 34 -13.17 -12.87 8.10
C HIS A 34 -12.66 -11.44 8.07
N LEU A 35 -12.92 -10.70 9.14
CA LEU A 35 -12.34 -9.38 9.37
C LEU A 35 -10.86 -9.52 9.72
N CYS A 36 -10.00 -8.92 8.90
CA CYS A 36 -8.55 -8.88 9.10
C CYS A 36 -8.05 -7.49 8.75
N GLY A 37 -7.01 -7.03 9.44
CA GLY A 37 -6.43 -5.74 9.12
C GLY A 37 -5.28 -5.37 10.05
N GLY A 38 -4.74 -4.17 9.83
CA GLY A 38 -3.67 -3.65 10.66
C GLY A 38 -3.19 -2.28 10.20
N ARG A 39 -2.37 -1.70 11.05
CA ARG A 39 -1.80 -0.37 10.88
C ARG A 39 -0.74 -0.37 9.78
N ILE A 40 -0.87 0.50 8.80
CA ILE A 40 0.09 0.66 7.70
C ILE A 40 1.40 1.22 8.26
N VAL A 41 2.50 0.53 8.00
CA VAL A 41 3.84 0.90 8.48
C VAL A 41 4.87 1.04 7.37
N GLU A 42 4.52 0.69 6.12
CA GLU A 42 5.40 0.82 4.96
C GLU A 42 4.59 1.00 3.68
N THR A 43 4.97 2.01 2.88
CA THR A 43 4.36 2.35 1.59
C THR A 43 5.42 2.67 0.55
N GLU A 44 5.04 2.59 -0.74
CA GLU A 44 5.81 3.16 -1.86
C GLU A 44 4.87 3.90 -2.80
N ALA A 45 5.31 5.09 -3.25
CA ALA A 45 4.58 5.88 -4.24
C ALA A 45 5.04 5.57 -5.66
N TYR A 46 4.10 5.58 -6.61
CA TYR A 46 4.31 5.43 -8.04
C TYR A 46 3.49 6.48 -8.78
N ARG A 47 4.13 7.25 -9.65
CA ARG A 47 3.55 8.42 -10.30
C ARG A 47 3.67 8.35 -11.82
N ALA A 48 2.55 8.33 -12.53
CA ALA A 48 2.55 8.54 -13.97
C ALA A 48 2.49 10.06 -14.28
N PRO A 49 2.97 10.51 -15.45
CA PRO A 49 3.59 9.70 -16.51
C PRO A 49 5.11 9.56 -16.40
N ASP A 50 5.77 10.22 -15.46
CA ASP A 50 7.22 10.47 -15.43
C ASP A 50 8.04 9.43 -14.64
N ASP A 51 7.43 8.58 -13.84
CA ASP A 51 8.10 7.55 -13.06
C ASP A 51 8.28 6.26 -13.87
N LYS A 52 9.50 5.98 -14.31
CA LYS A 52 9.84 4.75 -15.05
C LYS A 52 9.57 3.44 -14.30
N ALA A 53 9.41 3.50 -12.97
CA ALA A 53 9.04 2.34 -12.16
C ALA A 53 7.52 2.15 -12.09
N CYS A 54 6.73 3.13 -12.50
CA CYS A 54 5.27 3.06 -12.55
C CYS A 54 4.82 2.18 -13.73
N HIS A 55 3.86 1.29 -13.51
CA HIS A 55 3.29 0.47 -14.59
C HIS A 55 2.61 1.31 -15.69
N ALA A 56 2.11 2.49 -15.34
CA ALA A 56 1.51 3.44 -16.27
C ALA A 56 2.51 4.51 -16.75
N TYR A 57 3.82 4.23 -16.71
CA TYR A 57 4.84 5.13 -17.25
C TYR A 57 4.49 5.57 -18.70
N ASN A 58 4.71 6.87 -19.01
CA ASN A 58 4.28 7.49 -20.26
C ASN A 58 2.76 7.37 -20.54
N ASN A 59 1.95 7.30 -19.49
CA ASN A 59 0.50 7.07 -19.58
C ASN A 59 0.14 5.77 -20.36
N LEU A 60 0.97 4.75 -20.23
CA LEU A 60 0.75 3.47 -20.88
C LEU A 60 -0.52 2.79 -20.34
N ARG A 61 -1.58 2.83 -21.15
CA ARG A 61 -2.90 2.26 -20.84
C ARG A 61 -3.05 0.89 -21.48
N THR A 62 -3.21 -0.13 -20.67
CA THR A 62 -3.34 -1.54 -21.05
C THR A 62 -4.40 -2.20 -20.18
N ASN A 63 -4.85 -3.41 -20.52
CA ASN A 63 -5.75 -4.18 -19.65
C ASN A 63 -5.23 -4.34 -18.21
N ARG A 64 -3.93 -4.29 -18.00
CA ARG A 64 -3.31 -4.37 -16.67
C ARG A 64 -3.39 -3.04 -15.92
N THR A 65 -3.14 -1.94 -16.62
CA THR A 65 -3.04 -0.60 -16.02
C THR A 65 -4.36 0.17 -16.04
N GLU A 66 -5.38 -0.32 -16.73
CA GLU A 66 -6.69 0.34 -16.86
C GLU A 66 -7.25 0.81 -15.51
N VAL A 67 -7.16 -0.03 -14.47
CA VAL A 67 -7.62 0.30 -13.12
C VAL A 67 -6.88 1.50 -12.52
N MET A 68 -5.63 1.74 -12.91
CA MET A 68 -4.85 2.89 -12.40
C MET A 68 -5.37 4.23 -12.91
N PHE A 69 -6.12 4.23 -14.03
CA PHE A 69 -6.72 5.44 -14.60
C PHE A 69 -8.13 5.74 -14.05
N ALA A 70 -8.65 4.87 -13.17
CA ALA A 70 -9.90 5.16 -12.47
C ALA A 70 -9.72 6.31 -11.48
N SER A 71 -10.82 6.98 -11.14
CA SER A 71 -10.86 7.95 -10.03
C SER A 71 -10.32 7.32 -8.73
N GLY A 72 -9.53 8.05 -7.96
CA GLY A 72 -8.88 7.58 -6.74
C GLY A 72 -9.83 6.94 -5.73
N GLY A 73 -9.31 6.06 -4.88
CA GLY A 73 -10.10 5.27 -3.93
C GLY A 73 -10.48 3.89 -4.47
N VAL A 74 -9.68 3.35 -5.39
CA VAL A 74 -9.84 2.00 -5.95
C VAL A 74 -8.61 1.16 -5.65
N ALA A 75 -8.80 -0.13 -5.37
CA ALA A 75 -7.72 -1.09 -5.20
C ALA A 75 -7.14 -1.50 -6.56
N TYR A 76 -5.84 -1.36 -6.75
CA TYR A 76 -5.11 -1.93 -7.88
C TYR A 76 -4.26 -3.11 -7.41
N ILE A 77 -4.67 -4.33 -7.74
CA ILE A 77 -3.98 -5.55 -7.31
C ILE A 77 -3.48 -6.32 -8.52
N TYR A 78 -2.18 -6.54 -8.57
CA TYR A 78 -1.55 -7.28 -9.65
C TYR A 78 -0.76 -8.49 -9.15
N LEU A 79 -0.48 -9.44 -10.05
CA LEU A 79 0.33 -10.60 -9.76
C LEU A 79 1.79 -10.32 -10.15
N CYS A 80 2.68 -10.34 -9.17
CA CYS A 80 4.11 -10.12 -9.31
C CYS A 80 4.84 -11.46 -9.40
N TYR A 81 5.69 -11.62 -10.43
CA TYR A 81 6.44 -12.86 -10.72
C TYR A 81 5.60 -14.15 -10.73
N GLY A 82 4.30 -14.04 -11.02
CA GLY A 82 3.38 -15.19 -11.05
C GLY A 82 3.00 -15.77 -9.69
N ILE A 83 3.51 -15.24 -8.58
CA ILE A 83 3.36 -15.85 -7.24
C ILE A 83 2.81 -14.92 -6.16
N HIS A 84 3.03 -13.59 -6.27
CA HIS A 84 2.65 -12.65 -5.23
C HIS A 84 1.62 -11.64 -5.73
N HIS A 85 0.49 -11.54 -5.03
CA HIS A 85 -0.42 -10.43 -5.22
C HIS A 85 0.09 -9.20 -4.49
N LEU A 86 0.14 -8.04 -5.15
CA LEU A 86 0.59 -6.79 -4.55
C LEU A 86 -0.55 -5.77 -4.58
N MET A 87 -0.88 -5.22 -3.40
CA MET A 87 -2.00 -4.29 -3.19
C MET A 87 -1.53 -2.85 -3.30
N ASN A 88 -2.13 -2.12 -4.23
CA ASN A 88 -1.95 -0.67 -4.36
C ASN A 88 -3.30 0.05 -4.20
N ILE A 89 -3.22 1.31 -3.79
CA ILE A 89 -4.32 2.27 -3.75
C ILE A 89 -4.14 3.23 -4.92
N VAL A 90 -5.14 3.36 -5.78
CA VAL A 90 -5.17 4.38 -6.84
C VAL A 90 -5.51 5.73 -6.21
N THR A 91 -4.80 6.79 -6.62
CA THR A 91 -5.02 8.17 -6.16
C THR A 91 -5.04 9.16 -7.33
N GLY A 92 -5.59 10.33 -7.10
CA GLY A 92 -5.79 11.38 -8.09
C GLY A 92 -7.17 11.31 -8.76
N PRO A 93 -7.52 12.35 -9.53
CA PRO A 93 -8.68 12.35 -10.41
C PRO A 93 -8.61 11.23 -11.44
N GLU A 94 -9.73 10.95 -12.10
CA GLU A 94 -9.76 10.04 -13.25
C GLU A 94 -8.69 10.43 -14.29
N ASP A 95 -8.07 9.44 -14.91
CA ASP A 95 -6.98 9.55 -15.89
C ASP A 95 -5.60 10.02 -15.34
N THR A 96 -5.43 10.11 -14.00
CA THR A 96 -4.16 10.51 -13.38
C THR A 96 -3.15 9.37 -13.20
N ALA A 97 -3.59 8.13 -13.04
CA ALA A 97 -2.80 6.88 -12.94
C ALA A 97 -1.68 6.86 -11.88
N HIS A 98 -1.92 7.49 -10.72
CA HIS A 98 -1.04 7.39 -9.56
C HIS A 98 -1.43 6.21 -8.68
N ALA A 99 -0.45 5.57 -8.03
CA ALA A 99 -0.70 4.45 -7.14
C ALA A 99 0.25 4.43 -5.94
N ILE A 100 -0.26 3.93 -4.81
CA ILE A 100 0.51 3.73 -3.59
C ILE A 100 0.48 2.25 -3.23
N LEU A 101 1.64 1.59 -3.29
CA LEU A 101 1.81 0.21 -2.84
C LEU A 101 1.84 0.15 -1.32
N ILE A 102 0.97 -0.66 -0.72
CA ILE A 102 1.04 -0.99 0.70
C ILE A 102 1.99 -2.19 0.86
N ARG A 103 3.12 -1.97 1.52
CA ARG A 103 4.19 -2.98 1.62
C ARG A 103 4.12 -3.80 2.89
N ALA A 104 3.73 -3.17 4.00
CA ALA A 104 3.63 -3.86 5.29
C ALA A 104 2.61 -3.19 6.19
N ILE A 105 1.97 -4.00 7.03
CA ILE A 105 1.13 -3.55 8.14
C ILE A 105 1.60 -4.20 9.43
N GLU A 106 1.36 -3.53 10.55
CA GLU A 106 1.35 -4.13 11.88
C GLU A 106 -0.06 -4.69 12.11
N PRO A 107 -0.24 -6.02 12.18
CA PRO A 107 -1.56 -6.64 12.25
C PRO A 107 -2.23 -6.35 13.60
N THR A 108 -3.51 -5.98 13.58
CA THR A 108 -4.30 -5.67 14.80
C THR A 108 -5.60 -6.45 14.87
N ASP A 109 -6.16 -6.82 13.74
CA ASP A 109 -7.46 -7.46 13.63
C ASP A 109 -7.34 -8.78 12.85
N GLY A 110 -7.87 -9.89 13.39
CA GLY A 110 -7.90 -11.19 12.71
C GLY A 110 -6.55 -11.93 12.67
N LEU A 111 -5.70 -11.77 13.70
CA LEU A 111 -4.35 -12.36 13.76
C LEU A 111 -4.37 -13.89 13.56
N ASP A 112 -5.28 -14.60 14.21
CA ASP A 112 -5.38 -16.07 14.09
C ASP A 112 -5.74 -16.52 12.67
N VAL A 113 -6.59 -15.75 11.98
CA VAL A 113 -6.95 -16.01 10.58
C VAL A 113 -5.75 -15.78 9.67
N MET A 114 -5.03 -14.67 9.86
CA MET A 114 -3.80 -14.38 9.12
C MET A 114 -2.73 -15.44 9.36
N ALA A 115 -2.55 -15.88 10.61
CA ALA A 115 -1.62 -16.91 11.03
C ALA A 115 -1.88 -18.24 10.29
N LYS A 116 -3.16 -18.68 10.25
CA LYS A 116 -3.58 -19.87 9.48
C LYS A 116 -3.27 -19.71 7.98
N ARG A 117 -3.61 -18.56 7.36
CA ARG A 117 -3.36 -18.28 5.94
C ARG A 117 -1.86 -18.27 5.60
N ARG A 118 -1.03 -17.87 6.53
CA ARG A 118 0.42 -17.76 6.38
C ARG A 118 1.19 -19.01 6.85
N ASN A 119 0.55 -19.92 7.58
CA ASN A 119 1.18 -21.02 8.32
C ASN A 119 2.31 -20.55 9.24
N LEU A 120 2.00 -19.56 10.07
CA LEU A 120 2.90 -18.90 11.02
C LEU A 120 2.19 -18.71 12.36
N SER A 121 2.93 -18.45 13.44
CA SER A 121 2.37 -18.02 14.72
C SER A 121 1.79 -16.59 14.61
N PRO A 122 0.70 -16.24 15.36
CA PRO A 122 0.08 -14.92 15.33
C PRO A 122 1.02 -13.77 15.73
N ASP A 123 2.01 -14.02 16.56
CA ASP A 123 3.03 -13.07 17.02
C ASP A 123 4.24 -12.93 16.06
N ASN A 124 4.27 -13.71 14.99
CA ASN A 124 5.38 -13.70 14.05
C ASN A 124 5.36 -12.45 13.17
N VAL A 125 6.36 -11.60 13.28
CA VAL A 125 6.48 -10.36 12.49
C VAL A 125 6.49 -10.59 10.97
N LYS A 126 6.84 -11.80 10.49
CA LYS A 126 6.78 -12.15 9.08
C LYS A 126 5.35 -12.35 8.56
N LEU A 127 4.35 -12.26 9.44
CA LEU A 127 2.95 -12.45 9.09
C LEU A 127 2.52 -11.50 7.97
N THR A 128 2.88 -10.23 8.09
CA THR A 128 2.50 -9.14 7.18
C THR A 128 3.70 -8.32 6.69
N ARG A 129 4.93 -8.78 6.93
CA ARG A 129 6.15 -8.09 6.55
C ARG A 129 6.47 -8.31 5.08
N GLY A 130 6.23 -7.29 4.27
CA GLY A 130 6.41 -7.30 2.82
C GLY A 130 5.10 -7.50 2.05
N PRO A 131 5.01 -6.96 0.81
CA PRO A 131 3.74 -6.80 0.10
C PRO A 131 3.06 -8.12 -0.26
N GLY A 132 3.84 -9.14 -0.64
CA GLY A 132 3.30 -10.49 -0.91
C GLY A 132 2.83 -11.20 0.36
N ALA A 133 3.55 -11.03 1.48
CA ALA A 133 3.17 -11.57 2.79
C ALA A 133 1.86 -10.95 3.28
N LEU A 134 1.77 -9.62 3.22
CA LEU A 134 0.59 -8.83 3.54
C LEU A 134 -0.62 -9.30 2.74
N SER A 135 -0.51 -9.37 1.42
CA SER A 135 -1.64 -9.77 0.57
C SER A 135 -2.13 -11.20 0.87
N LYS A 136 -1.21 -12.14 1.14
CA LYS A 136 -1.57 -13.50 1.55
C LYS A 136 -2.28 -13.52 2.91
N ALA A 137 -1.80 -12.77 3.89
CA ALA A 137 -2.39 -12.66 5.23
C ALA A 137 -3.82 -12.10 5.15
N LEU A 138 -4.04 -11.06 4.35
CA LEU A 138 -5.33 -10.39 4.18
C LEU A 138 -6.25 -11.07 3.13
N ALA A 139 -5.83 -12.20 2.52
CA ALA A 139 -6.53 -12.90 1.43
C ALA A 139 -6.77 -12.04 0.17
N LEU A 140 -5.94 -11.03 -0.06
CA LEU A 140 -6.01 -10.18 -1.24
C LEU A 140 -5.54 -10.93 -2.48
N LYS A 141 -6.32 -10.88 -3.56
CA LYS A 141 -6.05 -11.51 -4.85
C LYS A 141 -6.28 -10.52 -5.99
N LYS A 142 -5.70 -10.81 -7.16
CA LYS A 142 -5.92 -10.00 -8.39
C LYS A 142 -7.41 -9.83 -8.72
N THR A 143 -8.27 -10.78 -8.35
CA THR A 143 -9.71 -10.71 -8.57
C THR A 143 -10.41 -9.56 -7.84
N TYR A 144 -9.77 -8.96 -6.83
CA TYR A 144 -10.23 -7.75 -6.13
C TYR A 144 -9.70 -6.46 -6.75
N SER A 145 -8.91 -6.52 -7.84
CA SER A 145 -8.50 -5.31 -8.56
C SER A 145 -9.72 -4.62 -9.14
N GLY A 146 -9.84 -3.30 -8.96
CA GLY A 146 -11.03 -2.52 -9.29
C GLY A 146 -12.04 -2.37 -8.15
N THR A 147 -11.83 -3.04 -6.99
CA THR A 147 -12.72 -2.86 -5.83
C THR A 147 -12.61 -1.44 -5.27
N SER A 148 -13.75 -0.78 -5.10
CA SER A 148 -13.82 0.52 -4.43
C SER A 148 -13.45 0.38 -2.94
N LEU A 149 -12.65 1.32 -2.44
CA LEU A 149 -12.26 1.42 -1.02
C LEU A 149 -13.22 2.30 -0.21
N VAL A 150 -14.17 2.97 -0.88
CA VAL A 150 -15.03 4.00 -0.26
C VAL A 150 -16.49 3.57 -0.10
N LEU A 151 -16.94 2.55 -0.83
CA LEU A 151 -18.31 2.05 -0.71
C LEU A 151 -18.57 1.42 0.66
N GLN A 152 -19.80 1.54 1.17
CA GLN A 152 -20.16 1.03 2.50
C GLN A 152 -20.09 -0.50 2.61
N ASP A 153 -20.42 -1.20 1.54
CA ASP A 153 -20.47 -2.66 1.43
C ASP A 153 -19.17 -3.27 0.86
N THR A 154 -18.11 -2.47 0.73
CA THR A 154 -16.81 -2.95 0.23
C THR A 154 -16.17 -3.96 1.18
N CYS A 155 -15.47 -4.93 0.60
CA CYS A 155 -14.68 -5.90 1.37
C CYS A 155 -13.23 -5.44 1.66
N ILE A 156 -12.81 -4.27 1.14
CA ILE A 156 -11.47 -3.69 1.35
C ILE A 156 -11.65 -2.20 1.60
N TRP A 157 -11.09 -1.67 2.69
CA TRP A 157 -11.14 -0.23 2.98
C TRP A 157 -9.93 0.23 3.79
N ILE A 158 -9.74 1.55 3.82
CA ILE A 158 -8.80 2.21 4.74
C ILE A 158 -9.61 2.99 5.77
N GLU A 159 -9.20 2.88 7.03
CA GLU A 159 -9.79 3.68 8.11
C GLU A 159 -8.74 4.41 8.93
N ASP A 160 -9.13 5.53 9.47
CA ASP A 160 -8.37 6.32 10.43
C ASP A 160 -8.83 5.97 11.84
N ARG A 161 -7.88 5.64 12.72
CA ARG A 161 -8.08 5.39 14.16
C ARG A 161 -7.32 6.41 15.01
N ASP A 162 -7.06 7.61 14.47
CA ASP A 162 -6.34 8.71 15.10
C ASP A 162 -4.89 8.37 15.52
N THR A 163 -4.31 7.33 14.94
CA THR A 163 -2.89 7.01 15.14
C THR A 163 -2.05 7.92 14.25
N ARG A 164 -1.13 8.66 14.86
CA ARG A 164 -0.20 9.55 14.19
C ARG A 164 1.22 9.23 14.60
N TYR A 165 2.13 9.38 13.62
CA TYR A 165 3.57 9.32 13.85
C TYR A 165 4.17 10.71 13.77
N HIS A 166 5.10 11.04 14.66
CA HIS A 166 5.91 12.25 14.55
C HIS A 166 6.88 12.13 13.37
N GLN A 167 7.31 13.28 12.84
CA GLN A 167 8.19 13.31 11.67
C GLN A 167 9.50 12.53 11.89
N GLU A 168 10.05 12.53 13.09
CA GLU A 168 11.26 11.80 13.48
C GLU A 168 11.09 10.27 13.53
N GLU A 169 9.86 9.79 13.65
CA GLU A 169 9.54 8.35 13.61
C GLU A 169 9.43 7.83 12.19
N LEU A 170 9.35 8.72 11.21
CA LEU A 170 9.18 8.37 9.80
C LEU A 170 10.52 8.36 9.08
N CYS A 171 10.68 7.43 8.18
CA CYS A 171 11.83 7.29 7.31
C CYS A 171 11.43 7.34 5.85
N THR A 172 12.31 7.94 5.06
CA THR A 172 12.25 7.94 3.60
C THR A 172 13.45 7.19 3.04
N SER A 173 13.25 6.36 2.01
CA SER A 173 14.30 5.61 1.34
C SER A 173 13.98 5.35 -0.13
N ARG A 174 14.92 4.75 -0.85
CA ARG A 174 14.65 4.21 -2.19
C ARG A 174 13.64 3.07 -2.12
N ARG A 175 12.84 2.93 -3.17
CA ARG A 175 11.89 1.83 -3.35
C ARG A 175 12.63 0.49 -3.54
N ILE A 176 11.95 -0.61 -3.33
CA ILE A 176 12.52 -1.96 -3.36
C ILE A 176 12.02 -2.71 -4.60
N GLY A 177 12.95 -3.39 -5.29
CA GLY A 177 12.62 -4.27 -6.42
C GLY A 177 12.34 -3.55 -7.73
N ILE A 178 12.90 -2.35 -7.91
CA ILE A 178 12.77 -1.52 -9.12
C ILE A 178 14.12 -1.14 -9.73
N ASP A 179 15.17 -1.91 -9.48
CA ASP A 179 16.55 -1.60 -9.89
C ASP A 179 16.71 -1.37 -11.41
N GLY A 180 15.85 -2.00 -12.22
CA GLY A 180 15.81 -1.84 -13.67
C GLY A 180 15.12 -0.56 -14.18
N SER A 181 14.63 0.33 -13.30
CA SER A 181 13.83 1.51 -13.68
C SER A 181 14.69 2.76 -13.97
N GLY A 182 15.98 2.61 -14.26
CA GLY A 182 16.86 3.72 -14.58
C GLY A 182 16.97 4.72 -13.42
N GLU A 183 16.83 6.03 -13.71
CA GLU A 183 16.89 7.09 -12.72
C GLU A 183 15.82 6.97 -11.61
N ALA A 184 14.63 6.43 -11.94
CA ALA A 184 13.55 6.24 -10.98
C ALA A 184 13.90 5.29 -9.83
N ALA A 185 14.89 4.39 -10.02
CA ALA A 185 15.40 3.54 -8.95
C ALA A 185 16.06 4.32 -7.81
N ALA A 186 16.52 5.55 -8.09
CA ALA A 186 17.13 6.42 -7.09
C ALA A 186 16.12 7.27 -6.30
N TYR A 187 14.87 7.38 -6.76
CA TYR A 187 13.87 8.24 -6.13
C TYR A 187 13.55 7.76 -4.70
N PRO A 188 13.53 8.68 -3.72
CA PRO A 188 13.29 8.37 -2.31
C PRO A 188 11.77 8.24 -2.02
N TRP A 189 11.05 7.42 -2.76
CA TRP A 189 9.59 7.34 -2.72
C TRP A 189 9.06 6.12 -1.97
N ARG A 190 9.85 5.59 -1.04
CA ARG A 190 9.43 4.61 -0.05
C ARG A 190 9.44 5.26 1.33
N PHE A 191 8.31 5.12 2.04
CA PHE A 191 8.08 5.69 3.37
C PHE A 191 7.80 4.57 4.35
N PHE A 192 8.33 4.67 5.57
CA PHE A 192 8.11 3.66 6.59
C PHE A 192 8.31 4.18 8.00
N VAL A 193 7.73 3.47 8.99
CA VAL A 193 7.92 3.73 10.41
C VAL A 193 9.27 3.15 10.84
N ARG A 194 10.18 4.00 11.35
CA ARG A 194 11.61 3.72 11.60
C ARG A 194 11.85 2.41 12.36
N ASP A 195 11.22 2.26 13.52
CA ASP A 195 11.53 1.17 14.45
C ASP A 195 10.51 0.03 14.39
N SER A 196 9.58 0.09 13.45
CA SER A 196 8.61 -0.99 13.31
C SER A 196 9.29 -2.30 12.89
N PRO A 197 9.04 -3.41 13.61
CA PRO A 197 9.58 -4.71 13.27
C PRO A 197 8.98 -5.28 11.96
N TYR A 198 7.82 -4.77 11.54
CA TYR A 198 7.09 -5.22 10.36
C TYR A 198 7.61 -4.64 9.05
N VAL A 199 8.44 -3.60 9.08
CA VAL A 199 9.02 -3.00 7.87
C VAL A 199 9.89 -4.00 7.13
N SER A 200 9.68 -4.13 5.81
CA SER A 200 10.37 -5.10 4.95
C SER A 200 11.71 -4.57 4.41
N GLY A 201 12.59 -5.47 3.99
CA GLY A 201 13.87 -5.11 3.37
C GLY A 201 14.81 -4.34 4.31
N HIS A 202 15.69 -3.50 3.70
CA HIS A 202 16.60 -2.64 4.45
C HIS A 202 15.90 -1.43 5.04
N LYS A 203 16.38 -0.96 6.20
CA LYS A 203 15.79 0.16 6.95
C LYS A 203 16.67 1.41 6.95
N ASN A 204 17.48 1.60 5.91
CA ASN A 204 18.34 2.76 5.80
C ASN A 204 17.53 4.00 5.43
N CYS A 205 17.44 4.96 6.35
CA CYS A 205 16.81 6.26 6.10
C CYS A 205 17.76 7.17 5.31
N ILE A 206 17.23 7.89 4.33
CA ILE A 206 17.93 9.00 3.70
C ILE A 206 17.76 10.21 4.62
N LYS A 207 18.88 10.75 5.14
CA LYS A 207 18.88 11.94 6.01
C LYS A 207 18.69 13.20 5.18
N GLY A 208 17.94 14.17 5.67
CA GLY A 208 17.89 15.54 5.13
C GLY A 208 16.83 15.80 4.05
N LEU A 209 15.91 14.89 3.79
CA LEU A 209 14.73 15.16 2.97
C LEU A 209 13.56 15.61 3.88
N ASN A 210 13.60 16.86 4.31
CA ASN A 210 12.44 17.56 4.87
C ASN A 210 11.61 18.06 3.67
N HIS A 211 10.51 17.40 3.36
CA HIS A 211 9.48 17.89 2.45
C HIS A 211 8.24 18.28 3.23
#